data_40d3c709cabc77c10bc6196d40f745af
#
_entry.id   40d3c709cabc77c10bc6196d40f745af
#
_cell.length_a   1.000
_cell.length_b   1.000
_cell.length_c   1.000
_cell.angle_alpha   90.00
_cell.angle_beta   90.00
_cell.angle_gamma   90.00
#
_symmetry.space_group_name_H-M   'P 1'
#
loop_
_entity.id
_entity.type
_entity.pdbx_description
1 polymer ?
#
loop_
_entity_poly.entity_id
_entity_poly.type
_entity_poly.pdbx_seq_one_letter_code
_entity_poly.pdbx_strand_id
1 'polypeptide(L)'
;MVDKRRPPSPRARYIGSQIYRGRPDARIVSSPRHAPNRYIDRPRAETMSFELHLQPPGPEARAVALKELRETEENVKQGILELKKYLEEDKTIYYKTDDDFLLIFLRPCKFYAKSAYDLMKRVAEFKEKNSSLFDNLMPADEKSAILENNVVNVLNGTDHKGRRVLLVNCGKTWDPSRVSADQILRLFYLVHEIAMLEPETQIFGTVVIMDFEALAMKQVLGFTRAFSMKLLTFIQDAMPLRLKEIHIVKQPFLFTMVWQMFKPFVREKLKKRMFFHGSKMASLHTHIPPSHLPKNYGGDLPEIDYTSADWYPTLIKNENKIKEWNSYGFRKEQ
;
A
#
# COMPACT_ATOMS: atom_id res chain seq x y z
N MET A 1 -47.88 13.74 -54.30
CA MET A 1 -47.45 14.86 -55.21
C MET A 1 -45.96 15.01 -55.07
N VAL A 2 -45.29 14.63 -56.15
CA VAL A 2 -44.12 15.19 -56.80
C VAL A 2 -42.84 15.18 -55.98
N ASP A 3 -41.98 14.25 -56.13
CA ASP A 3 -41.00 13.84 -57.18
C ASP A 3 -39.92 14.88 -57.49
N LYS A 4 -38.69 14.37 -57.54
CA LYS A 4 -37.53 14.74 -58.37
C LYS A 4 -36.25 15.06 -57.58
N ARG A 5 -35.31 14.19 -57.59
CA ARG A 5 -34.25 13.72 -58.54
C ARG A 5 -32.87 14.24 -58.18
N ARG A 6 -31.96 13.27 -58.00
CA ARG A 6 -30.50 13.43 -58.21
C ARG A 6 -30.21 13.69 -59.68
N PRO A 7 -29.05 14.24 -60.07
CA PRO A 7 -27.86 13.51 -60.42
C PRO A 7 -26.53 14.33 -60.37
N PRO A 8 -25.46 13.96 -61.10
CA PRO A 8 -24.44 12.95 -60.80
C PRO A 8 -23.00 13.53 -60.82
N SER A 9 -22.02 12.69 -60.49
CA SER A 9 -20.57 12.92 -60.59
C SER A 9 -20.03 12.97 -62.04
N PRO A 10 -18.84 13.50 -62.27
CA PRO A 10 -18.03 13.00 -63.38
C PRO A 10 -16.62 12.53 -62.97
N ARG A 11 -16.21 11.54 -63.72
CA ARG A 11 -14.96 10.78 -63.76
C ARG A 11 -13.78 11.56 -64.34
N ALA A 12 -12.63 11.23 -63.82
CA ALA A 12 -11.35 10.86 -64.47
C ALA A 12 -10.79 11.62 -65.65
N ARG A 13 -9.49 11.91 -65.61
CA ARG A 13 -8.55 11.58 -66.71
C ARG A 13 -7.10 11.43 -66.21
N TYR A 14 -6.51 10.33 -66.66
CA TYR A 14 -5.09 9.99 -66.65
C TYR A 14 -4.28 10.88 -67.62
N ILE A 15 -2.98 11.03 -67.33
CA ILE A 15 -1.79 11.15 -68.23
C ILE A 15 -0.64 11.47 -67.24
N GLY A 16 0.51 10.86 -67.17
CA GLY A 16 1.33 10.03 -68.06
C GLY A 16 2.77 10.15 -67.52
N SER A 17 3.39 9.03 -67.36
CA SER A 17 4.79 8.63 -67.27
C SER A 17 5.91 9.69 -67.26
N GLN A 18 6.86 9.57 -66.31
CA GLN A 18 8.28 9.50 -66.67
C GLN A 18 9.11 8.72 -65.64
N ILE A 19 9.93 7.88 -66.15
CA ILE A 19 10.87 6.94 -65.52
C ILE A 19 12.10 7.73 -65.06
N TYR A 20 12.58 7.52 -63.81
CA TYR A 20 14.01 7.65 -63.51
C TYR A 20 14.46 6.55 -62.58
N ARG A 21 15.44 5.78 -63.04
CA ARG A 21 16.20 4.74 -62.34
C ARG A 21 17.17 5.41 -61.35
N GLY A 22 17.33 4.80 -60.16
CA GLY A 22 18.44 5.03 -59.27
C GLY A 22 18.21 4.40 -57.91
N ARG A 23 18.68 3.17 -57.69
CA ARG A 23 19.05 2.66 -56.37
C ARG A 23 20.37 3.34 -55.95
N PRO A 24 20.60 3.63 -54.66
CA PRO A 24 21.02 2.58 -53.76
C PRO A 24 20.62 2.75 -52.28
N ASP A 25 20.85 1.67 -51.54
CA ASP A 25 21.08 1.53 -50.07
C ASP A 25 19.88 1.63 -49.13
N ALA A 26 19.30 0.45 -48.94
CA ALA A 26 18.51 0.13 -47.77
C ALA A 26 19.39 0.23 -46.48
N ARG A 27 19.35 1.35 -45.76
CA ARG A 27 19.72 1.36 -44.34
C ARG A 27 18.55 0.78 -43.56
N ILE A 28 18.81 -0.37 -42.99
CA ILE A 28 18.00 -1.00 -41.97
C ILE A 28 17.90 0.01 -40.79
N VAL A 29 16.75 0.66 -40.64
CA VAL A 29 16.42 1.42 -39.45
C VAL A 29 16.13 0.38 -38.36
N SER A 30 17.15 0.11 -37.54
CA SER A 30 16.99 -0.64 -36.31
C SER A 30 16.00 0.11 -35.40
N SER A 31 14.96 -0.59 -35.01
CA SER A 31 14.04 -0.13 -33.95
C SER A 31 14.82 0.34 -32.72
N PRO A 32 14.37 1.39 -32.02
CA PRO A 32 15.06 1.85 -30.83
C PRO A 32 15.06 0.75 -29.79
N ARG A 33 16.24 0.18 -29.53
CA ARG A 33 16.50 -0.66 -28.37
C ARG A 33 16.04 0.12 -27.15
N HIS A 34 15.30 -0.51 -26.29
CA HIS A 34 14.94 -0.01 -24.97
C HIS A 34 16.12 0.71 -24.34
N ALA A 35 15.94 1.98 -24.04
CA ALA A 35 16.90 2.73 -23.26
C ALA A 35 17.03 2.05 -21.88
N PRO A 36 18.24 1.72 -21.43
CA PRO A 36 18.41 1.21 -20.07
C PRO A 36 17.92 2.26 -19.10
N ASN A 37 17.22 1.81 -18.07
CA ASN A 37 16.66 2.62 -17.00
C ASN A 37 17.81 3.44 -16.37
N ARG A 38 17.90 4.74 -16.68
CA ARG A 38 18.98 5.65 -16.25
C ARG A 38 19.00 5.93 -14.74
N TYR A 39 18.20 5.20 -13.95
CA TYR A 39 18.11 5.39 -12.50
C TYR A 39 19.19 4.64 -11.70
N ILE A 40 20.00 3.76 -12.35
CA ILE A 40 20.95 2.89 -11.62
C ILE A 40 22.31 3.58 -11.37
N ASP A 41 22.67 4.65 -12.09
CA ASP A 41 24.01 5.26 -12.08
C ASP A 41 24.12 6.68 -11.48
N ARG A 42 23.16 7.13 -10.69
CA ARG A 42 23.40 8.34 -9.88
C ARG A 42 24.15 7.94 -8.62
N PRO A 43 25.28 8.62 -8.27
CA PRO A 43 25.87 8.43 -6.94
C PRO A 43 24.78 8.77 -5.92
N ARG A 44 24.36 7.75 -5.18
CA ARG A 44 23.38 7.86 -4.11
C ARG A 44 23.99 8.82 -3.09
N ALA A 45 23.47 10.03 -2.97
CA ALA A 45 23.64 10.81 -1.74
C ALA A 45 23.30 9.84 -0.60
N GLU A 46 24.09 9.84 0.48
CA GLU A 46 23.91 8.96 1.63
C GLU A 46 22.42 8.92 1.99
N THR A 47 21.71 7.97 1.41
CA THR A 47 20.29 7.76 1.68
C THR A 47 20.24 7.13 3.05
N MET A 48 19.70 7.86 4.01
CA MET A 48 19.42 7.29 5.32
C MET A 48 18.53 6.07 5.10
N SER A 49 19.07 4.88 5.35
CA SER A 49 18.31 3.63 5.28
C SER A 49 17.10 3.75 6.21
N PHE A 50 15.96 3.28 5.75
CA PHE A 50 14.78 3.22 6.60
C PHE A 50 15.05 2.28 7.79
N GLU A 51 14.89 2.79 9.00
CA GLU A 51 15.07 2.00 10.22
C GLU A 51 13.78 1.93 11.04
N LEU A 52 13.58 0.77 11.69
CA LEU A 52 12.50 0.57 12.65
C LEU A 52 12.89 1.12 14.01
N HIS A 53 11.97 1.82 14.65
CA HIS A 53 12.13 2.31 16.00
C HIS A 53 11.57 1.26 16.99
N LEU A 54 12.42 0.31 17.40
CA LEU A 54 12.04 -0.81 18.28
C LEU A 54 12.17 -0.48 19.77
N GLN A 55 12.51 0.77 20.11
CA GLN A 55 12.65 1.19 21.50
C GLN A 55 11.27 1.28 22.21
N PRO A 56 11.24 1.12 23.54
CA PRO A 56 10.03 1.35 24.30
C PRO A 56 9.42 2.73 24.02
N PRO A 57 8.09 2.88 24.11
CA PRO A 57 7.42 4.15 23.80
C PRO A 57 7.94 5.31 24.64
N GLY A 58 8.20 6.44 24.00
CA GLY A 58 8.59 7.66 24.66
C GLY A 58 7.45 8.29 25.50
N PRO A 59 7.73 9.37 26.27
CA PRO A 59 6.73 9.99 27.14
C PRO A 59 5.46 10.44 26.40
N GLU A 60 5.60 11.00 25.20
CA GLU A 60 4.49 11.44 24.38
C GLU A 60 3.61 10.26 23.92
N ALA A 61 4.25 9.19 23.44
CA ALA A 61 3.55 7.98 23.03
C ALA A 61 2.79 7.35 24.21
N ARG A 62 3.41 7.29 25.41
CA ARG A 62 2.73 6.82 26.62
C ARG A 62 1.52 7.68 26.99
N ALA A 63 1.62 8.99 26.87
CA ALA A 63 0.49 9.90 27.13
C ALA A 63 -0.67 9.64 26.15
N VAL A 64 -0.38 9.43 24.87
CA VAL A 64 -1.38 9.05 23.85
C VAL A 64 -1.96 7.66 24.13
N ALA A 65 -1.13 6.68 24.50
CA ALA A 65 -1.57 5.34 24.84
C ALA A 65 -2.55 5.35 26.03
N LEU A 66 -2.23 6.09 27.07
CA LEU A 66 -3.11 6.28 28.23
C LEU A 66 -4.45 6.92 27.81
N LYS A 67 -4.40 8.02 27.06
CA LYS A 67 -5.59 8.81 26.68
C LYS A 67 -6.49 8.11 25.68
N GLU A 68 -5.90 7.51 24.62
CA GLU A 68 -6.66 6.96 23.50
C GLU A 68 -6.90 5.46 23.59
N LEU A 69 -5.99 4.72 24.26
CA LEU A 69 -5.99 3.26 24.28
C LEU A 69 -6.37 2.66 25.64
N ARG A 70 -6.49 3.49 26.69
CA ARG A 70 -6.70 3.00 28.06
C ARG A 70 -5.49 2.18 28.59
N GLU A 71 -4.27 2.44 28.07
CA GLU A 71 -3.04 1.70 28.40
C GLU A 71 -2.53 2.12 29.79
N THR A 72 -3.24 1.70 30.87
CA THR A 72 -2.81 1.77 32.25
C THR A 72 -2.12 0.47 32.63
N GLU A 73 -1.26 0.49 33.66
CA GLU A 73 -0.61 -0.75 34.16
C GLU A 73 -1.62 -1.85 34.51
N GLU A 74 -2.75 -1.48 35.11
CA GLU A 74 -3.82 -2.40 35.46
C GLU A 74 -4.47 -3.01 34.21
N ASN A 75 -4.85 -2.17 33.23
CA ASN A 75 -5.48 -2.66 31.99
C ASN A 75 -4.51 -3.52 31.16
N VAL A 76 -3.22 -3.18 31.14
CA VAL A 76 -2.19 -3.99 30.47
C VAL A 76 -2.10 -5.37 31.11
N LYS A 77 -1.93 -5.42 32.45
CA LYS A 77 -1.83 -6.68 33.19
C LYS A 77 -3.08 -7.55 33.02
N GLN A 78 -4.26 -6.95 33.19
CA GLN A 78 -5.53 -7.66 33.06
C GLN A 78 -5.77 -8.12 31.62
N GLY A 79 -5.56 -7.24 30.62
CA GLY A 79 -5.75 -7.56 29.20
C GLY A 79 -4.86 -8.70 28.73
N ILE A 80 -3.58 -8.72 29.14
CA ILE A 80 -2.65 -9.80 28.82
C ILE A 80 -3.12 -11.12 29.46
N LEU A 81 -3.48 -11.09 30.75
CA LEU A 81 -3.94 -12.29 31.47
C LEU A 81 -5.18 -12.90 30.82
N GLU A 82 -6.19 -12.08 30.54
CA GLU A 82 -7.43 -12.54 29.90
C GLU A 82 -7.20 -13.04 28.47
N LEU A 83 -6.34 -12.35 27.67
CA LEU A 83 -6.05 -12.76 26.30
C LEU A 83 -5.31 -14.10 26.27
N LYS A 84 -4.35 -14.32 27.17
CA LYS A 84 -3.67 -15.62 27.33
C LYS A 84 -4.70 -16.74 27.63
N LYS A 85 -5.64 -16.50 28.53
CA LYS A 85 -6.70 -17.46 28.85
C LYS A 85 -7.54 -17.82 27.61
N TYR A 86 -7.98 -16.83 26.80
CA TYR A 86 -8.71 -17.12 25.56
C TYR A 86 -7.89 -17.97 24.59
N LEU A 87 -6.57 -17.70 24.45
CA LEU A 87 -5.69 -18.47 23.58
C LEU A 87 -5.41 -19.90 24.11
N GLU A 88 -5.40 -20.07 25.42
CA GLU A 88 -5.25 -21.41 26.04
C GLU A 88 -6.51 -22.26 25.87
N GLU A 89 -7.70 -21.65 25.94
CA GLU A 89 -8.98 -22.34 25.78
C GLU A 89 -9.26 -22.72 24.31
N ASP A 90 -8.87 -21.88 23.35
CA ASP A 90 -9.08 -22.13 21.92
C ASP A 90 -7.93 -22.93 21.30
N LYS A 91 -8.15 -24.23 21.07
CA LYS A 91 -7.16 -25.11 20.44
C LYS A 91 -7.11 -25.02 18.91
N THR A 92 -7.99 -24.23 18.30
CA THR A 92 -8.08 -24.12 16.84
C THR A 92 -7.05 -23.14 16.25
N ILE A 93 -6.59 -22.17 17.07
CA ILE A 93 -5.60 -21.16 16.64
C ILE A 93 -4.28 -21.32 17.38
N TYR A 94 -3.22 -20.84 16.76
CA TYR A 94 -1.90 -20.76 17.35
C TYR A 94 -1.34 -19.35 17.19
N TYR A 95 -0.97 -18.76 18.31
CA TYR A 95 -0.27 -17.49 18.41
C TYR A 95 0.72 -17.53 19.56
N LYS A 96 1.79 -16.76 19.42
CA LYS A 96 2.75 -16.53 20.49
C LYS A 96 2.07 -15.78 21.65
N THR A 97 2.48 -16.10 22.89
CA THR A 97 1.87 -15.56 24.11
C THR A 97 2.79 -14.62 24.89
N ASP A 98 3.91 -14.18 24.31
CA ASP A 98 4.76 -13.14 24.91
C ASP A 98 3.99 -11.83 25.04
N ASP A 99 4.21 -11.12 26.12
CA ASP A 99 3.49 -9.92 26.46
C ASP A 99 3.60 -8.85 25.35
N ASP A 100 4.82 -8.59 24.84
CA ASP A 100 5.05 -7.62 23.76
C ASP A 100 4.29 -8.00 22.47
N PHE A 101 4.19 -9.29 22.17
CA PHE A 101 3.42 -9.76 21.03
C PHE A 101 1.92 -9.53 21.23
N LEU A 102 1.41 -9.80 22.42
CA LEU A 102 -0.02 -9.62 22.72
C LEU A 102 -0.43 -8.14 22.69
N LEU A 103 0.49 -7.22 23.02
CA LEU A 103 0.24 -5.78 22.91
C LEU A 103 -0.11 -5.34 21.50
N ILE A 104 0.40 -6.00 20.45
CA ILE A 104 0.06 -5.73 19.05
C ILE A 104 -1.45 -5.81 18.81
N PHE A 105 -2.12 -6.76 19.46
CA PHE A 105 -3.56 -6.98 19.33
C PHE A 105 -4.38 -6.23 20.38
N LEU A 106 -3.83 -6.05 21.57
CA LEU A 106 -4.50 -5.35 22.68
C LEU A 106 -4.61 -3.84 22.42
N ARG A 107 -3.55 -3.19 21.93
CA ARG A 107 -3.54 -1.75 21.65
C ARG A 107 -4.64 -1.29 20.70
N PRO A 108 -4.81 -1.85 19.47
CA PRO A 108 -5.89 -1.45 18.58
C PRO A 108 -7.30 -1.76 19.13
N CYS A 109 -7.39 -2.72 20.07
CA CYS A 109 -8.60 -3.10 20.77
C CYS A 109 -8.79 -2.40 22.12
N LYS A 110 -7.95 -1.42 22.45
CA LYS A 110 -8.03 -0.62 23.70
C LYS A 110 -8.04 -1.48 24.96
N PHE A 111 -7.23 -2.55 24.97
CA PHE A 111 -7.11 -3.52 26.04
C PHE A 111 -8.40 -4.26 26.43
N TYR A 112 -9.37 -4.34 25.50
CA TYR A 112 -10.48 -5.29 25.63
C TYR A 112 -10.02 -6.65 25.09
N ALA A 113 -9.67 -7.56 25.99
CA ALA A 113 -9.07 -8.86 25.66
C ALA A 113 -9.93 -9.71 24.71
N LYS A 114 -11.25 -9.74 24.92
CA LYS A 114 -12.18 -10.44 24.01
C LYS A 114 -12.14 -9.87 22.60
N SER A 115 -12.05 -8.54 22.46
CA SER A 115 -11.96 -7.89 21.15
C SER A 115 -10.61 -8.17 20.47
N ALA A 116 -9.53 -8.26 21.23
CA ALA A 116 -8.20 -8.63 20.74
C ALA A 116 -8.17 -10.09 20.27
N TYR A 117 -8.74 -11.00 21.03
CA TYR A 117 -8.92 -12.40 20.64
C TYR A 117 -9.74 -12.53 19.36
N ASP A 118 -10.88 -11.82 19.26
CA ASP A 118 -11.70 -11.83 18.05
C ASP A 118 -10.95 -11.25 16.83
N LEU A 119 -10.06 -10.27 17.05
CA LEU A 119 -9.19 -9.76 16.00
C LEU A 119 -8.18 -10.82 15.55
N MET A 120 -7.56 -11.55 16.49
CA MET A 120 -6.64 -12.66 16.17
C MET A 120 -7.34 -13.74 15.34
N LYS A 121 -8.57 -14.09 15.67
CA LYS A 121 -9.39 -15.04 14.87
C LYS A 121 -9.65 -14.51 13.46
N ARG A 122 -10.04 -13.25 13.30
CA ARG A 122 -10.26 -12.65 11.98
C ARG A 122 -8.98 -12.59 11.15
N VAL A 123 -7.82 -12.38 11.78
CA VAL A 123 -6.52 -12.47 11.09
C VAL A 123 -6.27 -13.89 10.59
N ALA A 124 -6.52 -14.90 11.43
CA ALA A 124 -6.39 -16.31 11.05
C ALA A 124 -7.32 -16.67 9.88
N GLU A 125 -8.61 -16.28 9.98
CA GLU A 125 -9.60 -16.47 8.91
C GLU A 125 -9.22 -15.79 7.59
N PHE A 126 -8.66 -14.57 7.68
CA PHE A 126 -8.22 -13.83 6.49
C PHE A 126 -7.03 -14.53 5.82
N LYS A 127 -6.05 -14.98 6.60
CA LYS A 127 -4.90 -15.74 6.08
C LYS A 127 -5.36 -17.04 5.41
N GLU A 128 -6.21 -17.81 6.06
CA GLU A 128 -6.71 -19.07 5.53
C GLU A 128 -7.50 -18.88 4.21
N LYS A 129 -8.43 -17.95 4.19
CA LYS A 129 -9.21 -17.61 2.98
C LYS A 129 -8.37 -17.11 1.81
N ASN A 130 -7.18 -16.61 2.09
CA ASN A 130 -6.26 -16.07 1.09
C ASN A 130 -4.90 -16.78 1.13
N SER A 131 -4.87 -18.05 1.52
CA SER A 131 -3.65 -18.85 1.70
C SER A 131 -2.75 -18.83 0.45
N SER A 132 -3.32 -18.86 -0.74
CA SER A 132 -2.58 -18.74 -2.00
C SER A 132 -1.77 -17.44 -2.15
N LEU A 133 -2.06 -16.41 -1.35
CA LEU A 133 -1.34 -15.14 -1.36
C LEU A 133 -0.35 -15.01 -0.20
N PHE A 134 -0.67 -15.58 0.95
CA PHE A 134 0.04 -15.29 2.20
C PHE A 134 0.75 -16.50 2.83
N ASP A 135 0.46 -17.73 2.39
CA ASP A 135 1.15 -18.90 2.94
C ASP A 135 2.64 -18.84 2.62
N ASN A 136 3.45 -18.81 3.68
CA ASN A 136 4.91 -18.71 3.61
C ASN A 136 5.44 -17.49 2.83
N LEU A 137 4.68 -16.41 2.74
CA LEU A 137 5.10 -15.19 2.06
C LEU A 137 6.36 -14.63 2.72
N MET A 138 7.41 -14.45 1.92
CA MET A 138 8.69 -13.88 2.35
C MET A 138 9.05 -12.64 1.52
N PRO A 139 9.86 -11.71 2.05
CA PRO A 139 10.29 -10.54 1.29
C PRO A 139 10.97 -10.86 -0.04
N ALA A 140 11.68 -11.98 -0.12
CA ALA A 140 12.35 -12.42 -1.34
C ALA A 140 11.37 -12.71 -2.49
N ASP A 141 10.15 -13.16 -2.19
CA ASP A 141 9.12 -13.46 -3.19
C ASP A 141 8.66 -12.21 -3.94
N GLU A 142 8.74 -11.05 -3.31
CA GLU A 142 8.34 -9.75 -3.87
C GLU A 142 9.53 -8.84 -4.20
N LYS A 143 10.76 -9.35 -4.21
CA LYS A 143 11.97 -8.55 -4.44
C LYS A 143 11.89 -7.69 -5.70
N SER A 144 11.49 -8.26 -6.84
CA SER A 144 11.36 -7.51 -8.09
C SER A 144 10.26 -6.44 -8.01
N ALA A 145 9.11 -6.77 -7.42
CA ALA A 145 8.03 -5.81 -7.23
C ALA A 145 8.46 -4.63 -6.36
N ILE A 146 9.27 -4.87 -5.33
CA ILE A 146 9.78 -3.84 -4.41
C ILE A 146 10.85 -2.99 -5.08
N LEU A 147 11.89 -3.62 -5.65
CA LEU A 147 13.09 -2.92 -6.11
C LEU A 147 12.94 -2.23 -7.47
N GLU A 148 12.04 -2.76 -8.32
CA GLU A 148 11.92 -2.29 -9.71
C GLU A 148 10.68 -1.44 -9.98
N ASN A 149 9.71 -1.43 -9.06
CA ASN A 149 8.38 -0.92 -9.36
C ASN A 149 7.76 -0.06 -8.24
N ASN A 150 8.44 0.75 -7.58
CA ASN A 150 8.05 1.84 -6.65
C ASN A 150 6.55 2.06 -6.32
N VAL A 151 5.76 1.00 -6.20
CA VAL A 151 4.31 1.12 -5.96
C VAL A 151 4.02 1.45 -4.51
N VAL A 152 4.70 0.76 -3.59
CA VAL A 152 4.53 0.92 -2.15
C VAL A 152 5.81 1.43 -1.53
N ASN A 153 5.74 2.55 -0.80
CA ASN A 153 6.87 3.20 -0.15
C ASN A 153 6.51 3.63 1.27
N VAL A 154 7.49 3.70 2.14
CA VAL A 154 7.36 4.19 3.52
C VAL A 154 8.26 5.41 3.68
N LEU A 155 7.74 6.50 4.24
CA LEU A 155 8.58 7.66 4.59
C LEU A 155 9.51 7.30 5.75
N ASN A 156 10.77 7.77 5.70
CA ASN A 156 11.74 7.54 6.77
C ASN A 156 11.31 8.17 8.09
N GLY A 157 10.63 9.32 8.04
CA GLY A 157 10.07 9.99 9.20
C GLY A 157 8.61 9.63 9.48
N THR A 158 8.06 10.29 10.48
CA THR A 158 6.64 10.27 10.83
C THR A 158 6.01 11.60 10.48
N ASP A 159 4.69 11.69 10.51
CA ASP A 159 4.01 12.97 10.46
C ASP A 159 4.10 13.73 11.81
N HIS A 160 3.53 14.94 11.88
CA HIS A 160 3.54 15.78 13.08
C HIS A 160 2.79 15.21 14.29
N LYS A 161 2.12 14.06 14.13
CA LYS A 161 1.42 13.33 15.20
C LYS A 161 2.11 12.00 15.53
N GLY A 162 3.35 11.80 15.08
CA GLY A 162 4.11 10.58 15.30
C GLY A 162 3.65 9.37 14.48
N ARG A 163 2.77 9.56 13.47
CA ARG A 163 2.20 8.45 12.68
C ARG A 163 3.12 8.09 11.51
N ARG A 164 3.34 6.82 11.27
CA ARG A 164 4.05 6.35 10.07
C ARG A 164 3.24 6.68 8.82
N VAL A 165 3.94 7.13 7.77
CA VAL A 165 3.31 7.52 6.50
C VAL A 165 3.68 6.51 5.43
N LEU A 166 2.66 5.83 4.88
CA LEU A 166 2.76 4.94 3.74
C LEU A 166 2.37 5.69 2.47
N LEU A 167 3.20 5.58 1.43
CA LEU A 167 2.93 6.14 0.11
C LEU A 167 2.59 5.02 -0.86
N VAL A 168 1.50 5.17 -1.59
CA VAL A 168 1.05 4.18 -2.59
C VAL A 168 0.87 4.86 -3.92
N ASN A 169 1.71 4.51 -4.88
CA ASN A 169 1.65 5.03 -6.25
C ASN A 169 0.67 4.21 -7.09
N CYS A 170 -0.55 4.69 -7.21
CA CYS A 170 -1.64 4.04 -7.97
C CYS A 170 -1.79 4.56 -9.41
N GLY A 171 -1.05 5.61 -9.78
CA GLY A 171 -1.09 6.25 -11.09
C GLY A 171 0.03 5.77 -12.02
N LYS A 172 0.68 6.71 -12.70
CA LYS A 172 1.69 6.44 -13.76
C LYS A 172 2.86 5.52 -13.34
N THR A 173 3.20 5.53 -12.07
CA THR A 173 4.33 4.75 -11.53
C THR A 173 4.00 3.26 -11.44
N TRP A 174 2.73 2.92 -11.25
CA TRP A 174 2.29 1.53 -11.22
C TRP A 174 2.05 0.99 -12.63
N ASP A 175 2.74 -0.10 -12.98
CA ASP A 175 2.46 -0.87 -14.18
C ASP A 175 1.85 -2.23 -13.81
N PRO A 176 0.53 -2.45 -14.04
CA PRO A 176 -0.14 -3.70 -13.71
C PRO A 176 0.37 -4.93 -14.46
N SER A 177 1.10 -4.74 -15.58
CA SER A 177 1.74 -5.84 -16.31
C SER A 177 3.01 -6.33 -15.61
N ARG A 178 3.61 -5.52 -14.74
CA ARG A 178 4.84 -5.83 -13.99
C ARG A 178 4.56 -6.18 -12.53
N VAL A 179 3.59 -5.49 -11.92
CA VAL A 179 3.14 -5.73 -10.54
C VAL A 179 1.64 -5.87 -10.53
N SER A 180 1.16 -7.08 -10.30
CA SER A 180 -0.26 -7.38 -10.21
C SER A 180 -0.90 -6.76 -8.96
N ALA A 181 -2.22 -6.62 -8.94
CA ALA A 181 -2.95 -6.17 -7.76
C ALA A 181 -2.77 -7.10 -6.54
N ASP A 182 -2.67 -8.41 -6.77
CA ASP A 182 -2.40 -9.38 -5.69
C ASP A 182 -0.98 -9.20 -5.13
N GLN A 183 0.03 -8.84 -5.95
CA GLN A 183 1.36 -8.46 -5.45
C GLN A 183 1.32 -7.17 -4.63
N ILE A 184 0.53 -6.17 -5.03
CA ILE A 184 0.33 -4.97 -4.18
C ILE A 184 -0.24 -5.35 -2.82
N LEU A 185 -1.19 -6.27 -2.76
CA LEU A 185 -1.76 -6.73 -1.49
C LEU A 185 -0.70 -7.45 -0.63
N ARG A 186 0.18 -8.27 -1.24
CA ARG A 186 1.31 -8.90 -0.55
C ARG A 186 2.32 -7.88 -0.04
N LEU A 187 2.60 -6.83 -0.82
CA LEU A 187 3.46 -5.72 -0.36
C LEU A 187 2.85 -4.99 0.84
N PHE A 188 1.56 -4.69 0.82
CA PHE A 188 0.88 -4.11 1.99
C PHE A 188 0.96 -5.02 3.21
N TYR A 189 0.81 -6.32 3.01
CA TYR A 189 0.89 -7.29 4.09
C TYR A 189 2.29 -7.32 4.71
N LEU A 190 3.36 -7.40 3.90
CA LEU A 190 4.75 -7.36 4.37
C LEU A 190 5.09 -6.06 5.11
N VAL A 191 4.71 -4.89 4.55
CA VAL A 191 4.93 -3.59 5.21
C VAL A 191 4.20 -3.50 6.54
N HIS A 192 2.97 -4.00 6.59
CA HIS A 192 2.18 -4.05 7.80
C HIS A 192 2.82 -4.92 8.89
N GLU A 193 3.34 -6.11 8.55
CA GLU A 193 4.03 -6.99 9.51
C GLU A 193 5.23 -6.30 10.15
N ILE A 194 6.01 -5.57 9.36
CA ILE A 194 7.14 -4.79 9.87
C ILE A 194 6.67 -3.60 10.71
N ALA A 195 5.65 -2.88 10.28
CA ALA A 195 5.11 -1.74 11.02
C ALA A 195 4.57 -2.13 12.41
N MET A 196 4.06 -3.35 12.55
CA MET A 196 3.60 -3.86 13.85
C MET A 196 4.73 -4.10 14.85
N LEU A 197 5.99 -4.20 14.41
CA LEU A 197 7.13 -4.35 15.31
C LEU A 197 7.45 -3.06 16.08
N GLU A 198 7.02 -1.89 15.58
CA GLU A 198 7.29 -0.60 16.22
C GLU A 198 6.25 -0.28 17.30
N PRO A 199 6.64 -0.20 18.59
CA PRO A 199 5.70 0.11 19.66
C PRO A 199 4.98 1.45 19.50
N GLU A 200 5.67 2.48 18.99
CA GLU A 200 5.07 3.79 18.76
C GLU A 200 4.10 3.79 17.57
N THR A 201 4.39 3.03 16.51
CA THR A 201 3.45 2.84 15.40
C THR A 201 2.17 2.11 15.82
N GLN A 202 2.27 1.14 16.74
CA GLN A 202 1.07 0.53 17.34
C GLN A 202 0.21 1.55 18.10
N ILE A 203 0.84 2.56 18.74
CA ILE A 203 0.17 3.60 19.54
C ILE A 203 -0.35 4.73 18.65
N PHE A 204 0.50 5.39 17.89
CA PHE A 204 0.13 6.54 17.05
C PHE A 204 -0.68 6.12 15.82
N GLY A 205 -0.40 4.93 15.28
CA GLY A 205 -1.01 4.41 14.06
C GLY A 205 -0.31 4.86 12.79
N THR A 206 -0.99 4.65 11.68
CA THR A 206 -0.48 4.90 10.32
C THR A 206 -1.38 5.83 9.53
N VAL A 207 -0.79 6.52 8.58
CA VAL A 207 -1.46 7.34 7.56
C VAL A 207 -1.04 6.82 6.18
N VAL A 208 -1.97 6.80 5.24
CA VAL A 208 -1.70 6.37 3.87
C VAL A 208 -1.96 7.53 2.91
N ILE A 209 -0.99 7.83 2.05
CA ILE A 209 -1.16 8.74 0.92
C ILE A 209 -1.21 7.88 -0.34
N MET A 210 -2.34 7.92 -1.06
CA MET A 210 -2.54 7.21 -2.33
C MET A 210 -2.45 8.23 -3.47
N ASP A 211 -1.39 8.14 -4.26
CA ASP A 211 -1.13 9.04 -5.39
C ASP A 211 -1.67 8.42 -6.69
N PHE A 212 -2.64 9.10 -7.28
CA PHE A 212 -3.27 8.72 -8.55
C PHE A 212 -2.82 9.59 -9.72
N GLU A 213 -1.65 10.24 -9.62
CA GLU A 213 -1.13 11.08 -10.70
C GLU A 213 -1.07 10.31 -12.02
N ALA A 214 -1.66 10.92 -13.07
CA ALA A 214 -1.73 10.33 -14.40
C ALA A 214 -2.25 8.88 -14.45
N LEU A 215 -3.26 8.57 -13.61
CA LEU A 215 -4.00 7.31 -13.65
C LEU A 215 -4.54 7.11 -15.08
N ALA A 216 -4.25 5.97 -15.68
CA ALA A 216 -4.71 5.58 -17.00
C ALA A 216 -5.58 4.31 -16.94
N MET A 217 -6.21 3.95 -18.06
CA MET A 217 -7.14 2.81 -18.11
C MET A 217 -6.46 1.48 -17.72
N LYS A 218 -5.16 1.31 -18.01
CA LYS A 218 -4.43 0.09 -17.62
C LYS A 218 -4.40 -0.11 -16.10
N GLN A 219 -4.25 0.95 -15.31
CA GLN A 219 -4.31 0.87 -13.86
C GLN A 219 -5.75 0.64 -13.37
N VAL A 220 -6.74 1.31 -13.98
CA VAL A 220 -8.16 1.09 -13.64
C VAL A 220 -8.54 -0.39 -13.79
N LEU A 221 -8.11 -1.02 -14.89
CA LEU A 221 -8.36 -2.45 -15.13
C LEU A 221 -7.59 -3.37 -14.15
N GLY A 222 -6.49 -2.89 -13.57
CA GLY A 222 -5.77 -3.59 -12.50
C GLY A 222 -6.55 -3.64 -11.18
N PHE A 223 -7.43 -2.67 -10.91
CA PHE A 223 -8.30 -2.66 -9.73
C PHE A 223 -9.56 -3.48 -9.99
N THR A 224 -9.58 -4.73 -9.57
CA THR A 224 -10.76 -5.59 -9.68
C THR A 224 -11.65 -5.50 -8.44
N ARG A 225 -12.92 -5.88 -8.57
CA ARG A 225 -13.83 -6.01 -7.43
C ARG A 225 -13.31 -7.03 -6.40
N ALA A 226 -12.72 -8.12 -6.85
CA ALA A 226 -12.13 -9.14 -5.98
C ALA A 226 -10.95 -8.58 -5.17
N PHE A 227 -10.04 -7.83 -5.82
CA PHE A 227 -8.96 -7.13 -5.15
C PHE A 227 -9.49 -6.12 -4.12
N SER A 228 -10.46 -5.29 -4.51
CA SER A 228 -11.06 -4.29 -3.62
C SER A 228 -11.65 -4.93 -2.37
N MET A 229 -12.36 -6.04 -2.52
CA MET A 229 -12.93 -6.79 -1.41
C MET A 229 -11.85 -7.38 -0.50
N LYS A 230 -10.81 -8.04 -1.06
CA LYS A 230 -9.69 -8.59 -0.29
C LYS A 230 -8.97 -7.49 0.51
N LEU A 231 -8.58 -6.39 -0.17
CA LEU A 231 -7.86 -5.28 0.46
C LEU A 231 -8.68 -4.64 1.58
N LEU A 232 -9.96 -4.36 1.35
CA LEU A 232 -10.81 -3.73 2.36
C LEU A 232 -11.15 -4.67 3.52
N THR A 233 -11.27 -5.98 3.28
CA THR A 233 -11.40 -6.98 4.35
C THR A 233 -10.13 -6.99 5.21
N PHE A 234 -8.94 -7.00 4.58
CA PHE A 234 -7.68 -6.88 5.31
C PHE A 234 -7.66 -5.62 6.19
N ILE A 235 -7.85 -4.45 5.61
CA ILE A 235 -7.76 -3.16 6.32
C ILE A 235 -8.81 -3.04 7.45
N GLN A 236 -10.02 -3.53 7.24
CA GLN A 236 -11.14 -3.29 8.17
C GLN A 236 -11.29 -4.38 9.23
N ASP A 237 -10.88 -5.61 8.94
CA ASP A 237 -11.15 -6.76 9.79
C ASP A 237 -9.91 -7.49 10.30
N ALA A 238 -8.81 -7.51 9.52
CA ALA A 238 -7.67 -8.38 9.76
C ALA A 238 -6.33 -7.65 9.90
N MET A 239 -6.34 -6.33 10.13
CA MET A 239 -5.13 -5.54 10.29
C MET A 239 -5.03 -5.03 11.74
N PRO A 240 -4.15 -5.57 12.59
CA PRO A 240 -3.96 -5.11 13.96
C PRO A 240 -3.12 -3.82 14.05
N LEU A 241 -3.29 -2.91 13.09
CA LEU A 241 -2.74 -1.55 13.11
C LEU A 241 -3.85 -0.51 13.10
N ARG A 242 -3.56 0.64 13.68
CA ARG A 242 -4.47 1.76 13.77
C ARG A 242 -4.34 2.63 12.52
N LEU A 243 -5.05 2.32 11.44
CA LEU A 243 -5.14 3.22 10.30
C LEU A 243 -5.94 4.47 10.68
N LYS A 244 -5.29 5.62 10.70
CA LYS A 244 -5.86 6.90 11.15
C LYS A 244 -6.49 7.70 10.02
N GLU A 245 -5.78 7.85 8.90
CA GLU A 245 -6.22 8.65 7.75
C GLU A 245 -5.74 8.00 6.43
N ILE A 246 -6.54 8.18 5.38
CA ILE A 246 -6.19 7.85 3.99
C ILE A 246 -6.38 9.12 3.17
N HIS A 247 -5.32 9.60 2.56
CA HIS A 247 -5.30 10.78 1.70
C HIS A 247 -5.18 10.36 0.24
N ILE A 248 -6.20 10.67 -0.54
CA ILE A 248 -6.24 10.39 -1.98
C ILE A 248 -5.88 11.68 -2.69
N VAL A 249 -4.75 11.67 -3.40
CA VAL A 249 -4.17 12.87 -4.02
C VAL A 249 -4.04 12.71 -5.53
N LYS A 250 -4.04 13.83 -6.24
CA LYS A 250 -3.83 13.95 -7.70
C LYS A 250 -4.75 13.04 -8.52
N GLN A 251 -5.91 12.65 -7.97
CA GLN A 251 -6.84 11.78 -8.67
C GLN A 251 -7.52 12.51 -9.83
N PRO A 252 -7.39 11.99 -11.08
CA PRO A 252 -8.09 12.53 -12.25
C PRO A 252 -9.54 12.02 -12.28
N PHE A 253 -10.33 12.51 -13.26
CA PHE A 253 -11.72 12.07 -13.44
C PHE A 253 -11.88 10.54 -13.54
N LEU A 254 -10.91 9.87 -14.15
CA LEU A 254 -10.89 8.41 -14.32
C LEU A 254 -10.92 7.65 -12.98
N PHE A 255 -10.49 8.27 -11.89
CA PHE A 255 -10.56 7.71 -10.53
C PHE A 255 -11.99 7.35 -10.10
N THR A 256 -13.01 7.98 -10.67
CA THR A 256 -14.41 7.63 -10.37
C THR A 256 -14.71 6.15 -10.62
N MET A 257 -14.09 5.55 -11.63
CA MET A 257 -14.23 4.12 -11.94
C MET A 257 -13.59 3.25 -10.88
N VAL A 258 -12.39 3.61 -10.41
CA VAL A 258 -11.71 2.93 -9.29
C VAL A 258 -12.57 3.03 -8.04
N TRP A 259 -13.05 4.25 -7.71
CA TRP A 259 -13.88 4.46 -6.53
C TRP A 259 -15.17 3.63 -6.53
N GLN A 260 -15.83 3.46 -7.68
CA GLN A 260 -17.02 2.63 -7.80
C GLN A 260 -16.77 1.15 -7.45
N MET A 261 -15.55 0.64 -7.68
CA MET A 261 -15.18 -0.73 -7.29
C MET A 261 -14.95 -0.88 -5.78
N PHE A 262 -14.45 0.16 -5.12
CA PHE A 262 -14.16 0.14 -3.68
C PHE A 262 -15.36 0.52 -2.82
N LYS A 263 -16.13 1.54 -3.23
CA LYS A 263 -17.22 2.14 -2.47
C LYS A 263 -18.18 1.15 -1.81
N PRO A 264 -18.63 0.06 -2.45
CA PRO A 264 -19.57 -0.89 -1.86
C PRO A 264 -19.03 -1.62 -0.62
N PHE A 265 -17.70 -1.70 -0.48
CA PHE A 265 -17.03 -2.45 0.60
C PHE A 265 -16.49 -1.54 1.70
N VAL A 266 -16.49 -0.21 1.50
CA VAL A 266 -16.00 0.77 2.48
C VAL A 266 -17.05 1.00 3.55
N ARG A 267 -16.74 0.61 4.79
CA ARG A 267 -17.61 0.84 5.95
C ARG A 267 -17.51 2.29 6.44
N GLU A 268 -18.55 2.78 7.11
CA GLU A 268 -18.64 4.16 7.57
C GLU A 268 -17.46 4.61 8.45
N LYS A 269 -16.89 3.71 9.26
CA LYS A 269 -15.72 4.00 10.08
C LYS A 269 -14.49 4.33 9.23
N LEU A 270 -14.26 3.58 8.14
CA LEU A 270 -13.15 3.83 7.21
C LEU A 270 -13.43 5.07 6.36
N LYS A 271 -14.66 5.23 5.87
CA LYS A 271 -15.08 6.36 5.05
C LYS A 271 -14.81 7.70 5.74
N LYS A 272 -15.03 7.81 7.06
CA LYS A 272 -14.73 9.00 7.87
C LYS A 272 -13.23 9.32 7.97
N ARG A 273 -12.37 8.41 7.56
CA ARG A 273 -10.90 8.56 7.55
C ARG A 273 -10.32 8.80 6.17
N MET A 274 -11.17 8.85 5.14
CA MET A 274 -10.76 9.04 3.76
C MET A 274 -10.97 10.49 3.34
N PHE A 275 -9.92 11.11 2.80
CA PHE A 275 -9.89 12.49 2.37
C PHE A 275 -9.46 12.56 0.90
N PHE A 276 -10.21 13.30 0.10
CA PHE A 276 -10.00 13.42 -1.34
C PHE A 276 -9.52 14.84 -1.65
N HIS A 277 -8.29 14.99 -2.12
CA HIS A 277 -7.64 16.30 -2.27
C HIS A 277 -7.58 16.81 -3.71
N GLY A 278 -7.81 15.95 -4.71
CA GLY A 278 -7.57 16.30 -6.10
C GLY A 278 -6.12 16.72 -6.31
N SER A 279 -5.91 17.75 -7.10
CA SER A 279 -4.58 18.35 -7.32
C SER A 279 -4.21 19.42 -6.28
N LYS A 280 -5.09 19.71 -5.32
CA LYS A 280 -4.90 20.81 -4.34
C LYS A 280 -4.09 20.32 -3.13
N MET A 281 -2.77 20.37 -3.21
CA MET A 281 -1.89 19.94 -2.11
C MET A 281 -2.10 20.75 -0.82
N ALA A 282 -2.52 22.01 -0.90
CA ALA A 282 -2.90 22.80 0.28
C ALA A 282 -3.99 22.12 1.14
N SER A 283 -4.88 21.33 0.52
CA SER A 283 -5.86 20.54 1.26
C SER A 283 -5.20 19.37 2.04
N LEU A 284 -4.16 18.73 1.49
CA LEU A 284 -3.38 17.72 2.21
C LEU A 284 -2.62 18.37 3.38
N HIS A 285 -2.11 19.59 3.18
CA HIS A 285 -1.34 20.33 4.20
C HIS A 285 -2.16 20.68 5.44
N THR A 286 -3.50 20.70 5.35
CA THR A 286 -4.35 20.87 6.54
C THR A 286 -4.35 19.65 7.46
N HIS A 287 -3.92 18.49 6.97
CA HIS A 287 -3.82 17.22 7.69
C HIS A 287 -2.38 16.88 8.08
N ILE A 288 -1.43 17.11 7.17
CA ILE A 288 0.00 16.86 7.36
C ILE A 288 0.74 18.12 6.92
N PRO A 289 1.39 18.84 7.84
CA PRO A 289 2.14 20.06 7.52
C PRO A 289 3.24 19.81 6.48
N PRO A 290 3.57 20.84 5.65
CA PRO A 290 4.64 20.74 4.64
C PRO A 290 5.98 20.25 5.20
N SER A 291 6.32 20.61 6.44
CA SER A 291 7.55 20.17 7.11
C SER A 291 7.70 18.63 7.28
N HIS A 292 6.61 17.88 7.12
CA HIS A 292 6.55 16.40 7.21
C HIS A 292 6.24 15.73 5.88
N LEU A 293 6.23 16.49 4.79
CA LEU A 293 5.94 16.00 3.44
C LEU A 293 7.12 16.26 2.50
N PRO A 294 7.38 15.36 1.55
CA PRO A 294 8.37 15.59 0.51
C PRO A 294 7.87 16.59 -0.55
N LYS A 295 8.81 17.17 -1.30
CA LYS A 295 8.53 18.12 -2.39
C LYS A 295 7.52 17.60 -3.42
N ASN A 296 7.44 16.28 -3.62
CA ASN A 296 6.44 15.64 -4.48
C ASN A 296 4.99 15.98 -4.12
N TYR A 297 4.77 16.36 -2.86
CA TYR A 297 3.45 16.77 -2.30
C TYR A 297 3.46 18.22 -1.82
N GLY A 298 4.36 19.05 -2.35
CA GLY A 298 4.47 20.46 -1.98
C GLY A 298 5.00 20.67 -0.57
N GLY A 299 5.78 19.73 -0.05
CA GLY A 299 6.39 19.79 1.27
C GLY A 299 7.85 20.31 1.24
N ASP A 300 8.46 20.35 2.42
CA ASP A 300 9.79 20.89 2.67
C ASP A 300 10.90 19.81 2.65
N LEU A 301 10.50 18.53 2.83
CA LEU A 301 11.42 17.40 2.81
C LEU A 301 11.97 17.17 1.38
N PRO A 302 13.17 16.57 1.24
CA PRO A 302 13.72 16.22 -0.06
C PRO A 302 12.70 15.46 -0.92
N GLU A 303 12.83 15.60 -2.24
CA GLU A 303 12.03 14.83 -3.18
C GLU A 303 12.35 13.34 -3.03
N ILE A 304 11.30 12.52 -2.96
CA ILE A 304 11.46 11.08 -2.96
C ILE A 304 11.62 10.64 -4.40
N ASP A 305 12.64 9.86 -4.67
CA ASP A 305 12.85 9.22 -5.97
C ASP A 305 11.91 8.01 -6.18
N TYR A 306 11.04 7.73 -5.19
CA TYR A 306 10.12 6.60 -5.16
C TYR A 306 10.81 5.24 -5.35
N THR A 307 12.05 5.09 -4.93
CA THR A 307 12.67 3.77 -4.90
C THR A 307 12.24 3.04 -3.63
N SER A 308 11.55 1.92 -3.79
CA SER A 308 11.24 1.01 -2.67
C SER A 308 12.50 0.33 -2.11
N ALA A 309 13.65 0.59 -2.73
CA ALA A 309 14.93 0.03 -2.34
C ALA A 309 15.34 0.41 -0.91
N ASP A 310 14.87 1.55 -0.40
CA ASP A 310 15.31 2.06 0.90
C ASP A 310 14.75 1.25 2.08
N TRP A 311 13.57 0.66 1.95
CA TRP A 311 12.97 -0.14 3.03
C TRP A 311 13.09 -1.66 2.83
N TYR A 312 13.49 -2.14 1.64
CA TYR A 312 13.70 -3.56 1.38
C TYR A 312 14.76 -4.19 2.31
N PRO A 313 15.92 -3.55 2.57
CA PRO A 313 16.88 -4.08 3.55
C PRO A 313 16.29 -4.30 4.94
N THR A 314 15.35 -3.44 5.36
CA THR A 314 14.66 -3.58 6.64
C THR A 314 13.74 -4.80 6.67
N LEU A 315 13.07 -5.13 5.56
CA LEU A 315 12.32 -6.38 5.43
C LEU A 315 13.25 -7.60 5.58
N ILE A 316 14.39 -7.62 4.88
CA ILE A 316 15.36 -8.72 4.94
C ILE A 316 15.95 -8.85 6.35
N LYS A 317 16.31 -7.75 7.01
CA LYS A 317 16.80 -7.76 8.39
C LYS A 317 15.80 -8.39 9.36
N ASN A 318 14.52 -8.32 9.06
CA ASN A 318 13.43 -8.83 9.92
C ASN A 318 12.74 -10.08 9.34
N GLU A 319 13.33 -10.76 8.35
CA GLU A 319 12.72 -11.94 7.71
C GLU A 319 12.37 -13.07 8.68
N ASN A 320 13.14 -13.25 9.75
CA ASN A 320 12.85 -14.23 10.78
C ASN A 320 11.54 -13.92 11.53
N LYS A 321 11.23 -12.64 11.73
CA LYS A 321 9.95 -12.21 12.31
C LYS A 321 8.79 -12.46 11.36
N ILE A 322 8.98 -12.18 10.07
CA ILE A 322 8.00 -12.48 9.03
C ILE A 322 7.75 -13.98 8.94
N LYS A 323 8.81 -14.80 8.98
CA LYS A 323 8.70 -16.27 9.03
C LYS A 323 7.92 -16.74 10.27
N GLU A 324 8.18 -16.13 11.42
CA GLU A 324 7.43 -16.42 12.65
C GLU A 324 5.94 -16.06 12.48
N TRP A 325 5.60 -14.90 11.88
CA TRP A 325 4.22 -14.51 11.57
C TRP A 325 3.52 -15.48 10.63
N ASN A 326 4.24 -16.06 9.66
CA ASN A 326 3.68 -17.06 8.77
C ASN A 326 3.17 -18.30 9.51
N SER A 327 3.73 -18.63 10.68
CA SER A 327 3.31 -19.77 11.52
C SER A 327 2.03 -19.53 12.31
N TYR A 328 1.60 -18.26 12.46
CA TYR A 328 0.41 -17.91 13.23
C TYR A 328 -0.87 -18.02 12.41
N GLY A 329 -1.95 -18.37 13.10
CA GLY A 329 -3.27 -18.53 12.50
C GLY A 329 -3.94 -19.83 12.96
N PHE A 330 -4.75 -20.44 12.10
CA PHE A 330 -5.32 -21.73 12.40
C PHE A 330 -4.25 -22.82 12.43
N ARG A 331 -4.42 -23.75 13.40
CA ARG A 331 -3.57 -24.94 13.44
C ARG A 331 -3.85 -25.79 12.20
N LYS A 332 -2.81 -26.09 11.43
CA LYS A 332 -2.92 -27.10 10.34
C LYS A 332 -3.06 -28.46 11.00
N GLU A 333 -4.07 -29.25 10.60
CA GLU A 333 -4.16 -30.65 10.97
C GLU A 333 -2.88 -31.36 10.50
N GLN A 334 -2.24 -32.08 11.43
CA GLN A 334 -1.02 -32.86 11.15
C GLN A 334 -1.38 -34.13 10.40
#